data_57f5d4745f97c1606a5e8c11baea00bd
#
_entry.id   57f5d4745f97c1606a5e8c11baea00bd
#
_cell.length_a   1.000
_cell.length_b   1.000
_cell.length_c   1.000
_cell.angle_alpha   90.00
_cell.angle_beta   90.00
_cell.angle_gamma   90.00
#
_symmetry.space_group_name_H-M   'P 1'
#
loop_
_entity.id
_entity.type
_entity.pdbx_description
1 polymer ?
#
loop_
_entity_poly.entity_id
_entity_poly.type
_entity_poly.pdbx_seq_one_letter_code
_entity_poly.pdbx_strand_id
1 'polypeptide(L)'
;IYIYTLVPEYLLRFVFWGLMHTLYRLKKEGVEHIPEEGPALLACNHVSFIDALIIAAVCPRPIRFIMDHRIYRIPLLNLIFRAGRTIPIAPQKEDPVRLEQAYAEIARALGDGDLVCIFPEGGITWSGEIMPFKTGVTRILETTPVPVIPMALRGLWHSFFSRQDGPAMTRWERLRPFRAVRL
;
A
#
# COMPACT_ATOMS: atom_id res chain seq x y z
N ILE A 1 22.19 13.82 -9.68
CA ILE A 1 21.05 13.06 -10.27
C ILE A 1 20.27 12.32 -9.17
N TYR A 2 20.94 11.62 -8.24
CA TYR A 2 20.29 10.87 -7.16
C TYR A 2 19.37 11.72 -6.25
N ILE A 3 19.78 12.94 -5.89
CA ILE A 3 19.00 13.85 -5.07
C ILE A 3 17.67 14.23 -5.75
N TYR A 4 17.67 14.45 -7.06
CA TYR A 4 16.46 14.84 -7.81
C TYR A 4 15.42 13.72 -7.91
N THR A 5 15.80 12.46 -7.73
CA THR A 5 14.87 11.34 -7.70
C THR A 5 14.30 11.09 -6.30
N LEU A 6 15.02 11.48 -5.24
CA LEU A 6 14.58 11.33 -3.85
C LEU A 6 13.66 12.46 -3.39
N VAL A 7 13.90 13.70 -3.82
CA VAL A 7 13.11 14.86 -3.38
C VAL A 7 11.61 14.69 -3.62
N PRO A 8 11.13 14.24 -4.81
CA PRO A 8 9.70 14.06 -5.04
C PRO A 8 9.08 13.01 -4.11
N GLU A 9 9.77 11.92 -3.81
CA GLU A 9 9.29 10.85 -2.93
C GLU A 9 9.13 11.36 -1.48
N TYR A 10 10.14 12.03 -0.93
CA TYR A 10 10.07 12.59 0.42
C TYR A 10 9.04 13.71 0.54
N LEU A 11 8.93 14.57 -0.46
CA LEU A 11 7.90 15.61 -0.52
C LEU A 11 6.50 15.00 -0.53
N LEU A 12 6.28 13.98 -1.36
CA LEU A 12 5.02 13.26 -1.44
C LEU A 12 4.65 12.62 -0.09
N ARG A 13 5.61 11.99 0.58
CA ARG A 13 5.41 11.43 1.94
C ARG A 13 5.06 12.51 2.95
N PHE A 14 5.74 13.65 2.93
CA PHE A 14 5.43 14.77 3.82
C PHE A 14 4.01 15.29 3.60
N VAL A 15 3.59 15.45 2.34
CA VAL A 15 2.22 15.84 2.00
C VAL A 15 1.20 14.81 2.49
N PHE A 16 1.44 13.51 2.25
CA PHE A 16 0.56 12.45 2.75
C PHE A 16 0.52 12.37 4.26
N TRP A 17 1.67 12.52 4.92
CA TRP A 17 1.75 12.59 6.37
C TRP A 17 0.88 13.73 6.92
N GLY A 18 1.05 14.96 6.41
CA GLY A 18 0.26 16.11 6.82
C GLY A 18 -1.24 15.92 6.56
N LEU A 19 -1.60 15.46 5.35
CA LEU A 19 -2.99 15.22 4.95
C LEU A 19 -3.65 14.16 5.83
N MET A 20 -3.00 13.01 6.02
CA MET A 20 -3.57 11.91 6.78
C MET A 20 -3.68 12.24 8.28
N HIS A 21 -2.72 12.93 8.88
CA HIS A 21 -2.79 13.36 10.28
C HIS A 21 -3.81 14.48 10.52
N THR A 22 -4.12 15.28 9.48
CA THR A 22 -5.18 16.29 9.55
C THR A 22 -6.57 15.67 9.40
N LEU A 23 -6.73 14.67 8.52
CA LEU A 23 -8.01 14.04 8.25
C LEU A 23 -8.38 12.92 9.23
N TYR A 24 -7.37 12.25 9.81
CA TYR A 24 -7.55 11.07 10.66
C TYR A 24 -6.77 11.20 11.97
N ARG A 25 -7.30 10.58 13.03
CA ARG A 25 -6.55 10.35 14.28
C ARG A 25 -5.79 9.03 14.13
N LEU A 26 -4.57 9.09 13.62
CA LEU A 26 -3.74 7.92 13.40
C LEU A 26 -3.13 7.45 14.72
N LYS A 27 -3.38 6.20 15.10
CA LYS A 27 -2.69 5.49 16.17
C LYS A 27 -1.84 4.41 15.54
N LYS A 28 -0.58 4.34 15.96
CA LYS A 28 0.39 3.37 15.47
C LYS A 28 0.89 2.53 16.64
N GLU A 29 0.97 1.23 16.42
CA GLU A 29 1.45 0.26 17.41
C GLU A 29 2.37 -0.73 16.68
N GLY A 30 3.53 -1.05 17.26
CA GLY A 30 4.46 -2.04 16.69
C GLY A 30 5.25 -1.55 15.47
N VAL A 31 5.25 -0.25 15.15
CA VAL A 31 6.04 0.28 14.02
C VAL A 31 7.55 0.13 14.22
N GLU A 32 7.98 -0.07 15.46
CA GLU A 32 9.37 -0.40 15.83
C GLU A 32 9.82 -1.77 15.32
N HIS A 33 8.89 -2.64 14.92
CA HIS A 33 9.22 -3.92 14.28
C HIS A 33 9.58 -3.77 12.79
N ILE A 34 9.29 -2.61 12.17
CA ILE A 34 9.72 -2.32 10.81
C ILE A 34 11.22 -2.03 10.84
N PRO A 35 12.06 -2.78 10.11
CA PRO A 35 13.50 -2.57 10.17
C PRO A 35 13.89 -1.17 9.71
N GLU A 36 14.81 -0.53 10.42
CA GLU A 36 15.32 0.80 10.04
C GLU A 36 16.10 0.76 8.74
N GLU A 37 16.77 -0.36 8.46
CA GLU A 37 17.54 -0.60 7.24
C GLU A 37 17.26 -2.00 6.69
N GLY A 38 17.58 -2.20 5.41
CA GLY A 38 17.41 -3.48 4.73
C GLY A 38 15.99 -3.77 4.28
N PRO A 39 15.77 -4.85 3.55
CA PRO A 39 14.50 -5.18 2.94
C PRO A 39 13.51 -5.78 3.94
N ALA A 40 12.23 -5.53 3.72
CA ALA A 40 11.14 -6.29 4.34
C ALA A 40 9.89 -6.27 3.46
N LEU A 41 9.09 -7.31 3.56
CA LEU A 41 7.78 -7.41 2.94
C LEU A 41 6.71 -7.08 3.98
N LEU A 42 6.02 -5.95 3.83
CA LEU A 42 4.90 -5.55 4.67
C LEU A 42 3.64 -6.22 4.12
N ALA A 43 2.96 -7.02 4.91
CA ALA A 43 1.72 -7.71 4.52
C ALA A 43 0.55 -7.16 5.35
N CYS A 44 -0.35 -6.40 4.72
CA CYS A 44 -1.46 -5.72 5.38
C CYS A 44 -2.82 -6.15 4.81
N ASN A 45 -3.86 -6.18 5.64
CA ASN A 45 -5.23 -6.33 5.19
C ASN A 45 -5.69 -5.10 4.37
N HIS A 46 -6.71 -5.28 3.52
CA HIS A 46 -7.15 -4.25 2.57
C HIS A 46 -8.63 -3.90 2.72
N VAL A 47 -8.93 -2.78 3.36
CA VAL A 47 -10.30 -2.38 3.71
C VAL A 47 -10.80 -1.13 2.98
N SER A 48 -9.90 -0.32 2.41
CA SER A 48 -10.26 0.93 1.73
C SER A 48 -9.26 1.38 0.66
N PHE A 49 -9.67 2.30 -0.21
CA PHE A 49 -8.80 2.87 -1.26
C PHE A 49 -7.66 3.74 -0.73
N ILE A 50 -7.70 4.18 0.53
CA ILE A 50 -6.66 5.02 1.12
C ILE A 50 -5.72 4.26 2.06
N ASP A 51 -5.83 2.94 2.15
CA ASP A 51 -4.99 2.12 3.05
C ASP A 51 -3.50 2.37 2.80
N ALA A 52 -3.08 2.39 1.54
CA ALA A 52 -1.69 2.65 1.17
C ALA A 52 -1.21 4.04 1.65
N LEU A 53 -2.08 5.07 1.61
CA LEU A 53 -1.75 6.41 2.07
C LEU A 53 -1.60 6.47 3.59
N ILE A 54 -2.45 5.75 4.33
CA ILE A 54 -2.34 5.64 5.80
C ILE A 54 -1.05 4.93 6.17
N ILE A 55 -0.74 3.80 5.53
CA ILE A 55 0.49 3.05 5.78
C ILE A 55 1.71 3.91 5.46
N ALA A 56 1.71 4.62 4.33
CA ALA A 56 2.80 5.53 3.94
C ALA A 56 2.98 6.69 4.94
N ALA A 57 1.90 7.20 5.53
CA ALA A 57 1.94 8.29 6.51
C ALA A 57 2.47 7.84 7.88
N VAL A 58 2.31 6.56 8.22
CA VAL A 58 2.70 6.01 9.54
C VAL A 58 4.08 5.36 9.50
N CYS A 59 4.46 4.76 8.39
CA CYS A 59 5.73 4.05 8.25
C CYS A 59 6.92 5.02 8.30
N PRO A 60 8.01 4.69 9.04
CA PRO A 60 9.19 5.55 9.18
C PRO A 60 10.02 5.65 7.89
N ARG A 61 9.89 4.66 6.97
CA ARG A 61 10.67 4.57 5.73
C ARG A 61 9.79 4.62 4.49
N PRO A 62 10.34 4.99 3.31
CA PRO A 62 9.66 4.84 2.03
C PRO A 62 9.23 3.38 1.78
N ILE A 63 8.05 3.22 1.18
CA ILE A 63 7.48 1.91 0.87
C ILE A 63 7.12 1.89 -0.61
N ARG A 64 7.45 0.80 -1.31
CA ARG A 64 6.92 0.52 -2.64
C ARG A 64 5.65 -0.31 -2.52
N PHE A 65 4.53 0.27 -2.92
CA PHE A 65 3.24 -0.41 -2.94
C PHE A 65 3.04 -1.20 -4.22
N ILE A 66 2.51 -2.42 -4.09
CA ILE A 66 2.05 -3.20 -5.23
C ILE A 66 0.61 -2.77 -5.53
N MET A 67 0.32 -2.40 -6.77
CA MET A 67 -0.97 -1.82 -7.17
C MET A 67 -1.49 -2.41 -8.48
N ASP A 68 -2.81 -2.54 -8.62
CA ASP A 68 -3.45 -2.92 -9.88
C ASP A 68 -3.07 -1.96 -11.02
N HIS A 69 -2.62 -2.51 -12.14
CA HIS A 69 -2.12 -1.74 -13.29
C HIS A 69 -3.17 -0.80 -13.88
N ARG A 70 -4.46 -1.08 -13.71
CA ARG A 70 -5.57 -0.23 -14.19
C ARG A 70 -5.63 1.07 -13.42
N ILE A 71 -5.45 1.01 -12.08
CA ILE A 71 -5.39 2.20 -11.22
C ILE A 71 -4.12 3.01 -11.50
N TYR A 72 -3.01 2.32 -11.74
CA TYR A 72 -1.73 2.95 -12.09
C TYR A 72 -1.82 3.80 -13.36
N ARG A 73 -2.71 3.47 -14.30
CA ARG A 73 -2.90 4.20 -15.58
C ARG A 73 -3.74 5.47 -15.49
N ILE A 74 -4.38 5.76 -14.35
CA ILE A 74 -5.17 6.99 -14.17
C ILE A 74 -4.25 8.21 -14.30
N PRO A 75 -4.45 9.12 -15.28
CA PRO A 75 -3.45 10.11 -15.69
C PRO A 75 -2.89 10.95 -14.55
N LEU A 76 -3.74 11.58 -13.74
CA LEU A 76 -3.28 12.44 -12.65
C LEU A 76 -2.61 11.65 -11.52
N LEU A 77 -3.14 10.46 -11.19
CA LEU A 77 -2.60 9.60 -10.15
C LEU A 77 -1.29 8.92 -10.57
N ASN A 78 -1.08 8.72 -11.86
CA ASN A 78 0.15 8.13 -12.38
C ASN A 78 1.41 8.90 -11.94
N LEU A 79 1.36 10.24 -11.89
CA LEU A 79 2.48 11.05 -11.41
C LEU A 79 2.82 10.74 -9.95
N ILE A 80 1.80 10.58 -9.12
CA ILE A 80 1.95 10.22 -7.70
C ILE A 80 2.53 8.82 -7.56
N PHE A 81 1.99 7.85 -8.31
CA PHE A 81 2.44 6.47 -8.27
C PHE A 81 3.88 6.30 -8.77
N ARG A 82 4.27 7.05 -9.80
CA ARG A 82 5.66 7.08 -10.28
C ARG A 82 6.61 7.71 -9.27
N ALA A 83 6.23 8.82 -8.66
CA ALA A 83 7.01 9.46 -7.60
C ALA A 83 7.17 8.56 -6.37
N GLY A 84 6.11 7.81 -6.00
CA GLY A 84 6.15 6.80 -4.94
C GLY A 84 6.74 5.45 -5.36
N ARG A 85 7.30 5.33 -6.57
CA ARG A 85 7.93 4.10 -7.10
C ARG A 85 7.04 2.86 -6.96
N THR A 86 5.72 3.06 -7.13
CA THR A 86 4.70 2.01 -7.01
C THR A 86 4.86 0.96 -8.11
N ILE A 87 4.72 -0.31 -7.78
CA ILE A 87 4.90 -1.46 -8.69
C ILE A 87 3.55 -1.89 -9.26
N PRO A 88 3.27 -1.65 -10.56
CA PRO A 88 2.02 -2.06 -11.18
C PRO A 88 1.99 -3.56 -11.45
N ILE A 89 0.94 -4.24 -10.98
CA ILE A 89 0.74 -5.68 -11.17
C ILE A 89 -0.58 -5.95 -11.90
N ALA A 90 -0.64 -7.02 -12.68
CA ALA A 90 -1.84 -7.51 -13.33
C ALA A 90 -2.11 -8.97 -12.95
N PRO A 91 -3.38 -9.43 -12.95
CA PRO A 91 -3.70 -10.84 -12.79
C PRO A 91 -3.11 -11.69 -13.94
N GLN A 92 -2.70 -12.92 -13.62
CA GLN A 92 -2.15 -13.89 -14.59
C GLN A 92 -3.03 -14.05 -15.83
N LYS A 93 -4.36 -14.08 -15.65
CA LYS A 93 -5.32 -14.27 -16.74
C LYS A 93 -5.47 -13.05 -17.64
N GLU A 94 -5.08 -11.86 -17.17
CA GLU A 94 -5.23 -10.60 -17.89
C GLU A 94 -3.95 -10.20 -18.62
N ASP A 95 -2.82 -10.21 -17.94
CA ASP A 95 -1.51 -9.84 -18.51
C ASP A 95 -0.40 -10.63 -17.78
N PRO A 96 -0.08 -11.84 -18.27
CA PRO A 96 0.97 -12.67 -17.67
C PRO A 96 2.36 -12.04 -17.77
N VAL A 97 2.62 -11.28 -18.82
CA VAL A 97 3.93 -10.61 -19.01
C VAL A 97 4.12 -9.53 -17.95
N ARG A 98 3.11 -8.72 -17.70
CA ARG A 98 3.13 -7.70 -16.66
C ARG A 98 3.24 -8.32 -15.27
N LEU A 99 2.62 -9.46 -15.04
CA LEU A 99 2.75 -10.19 -13.78
C LEU A 99 4.20 -10.58 -13.52
N GLU A 100 4.89 -11.15 -14.50
CA GLU A 100 6.31 -11.53 -14.38
C GLU A 100 7.21 -10.29 -14.19
N GLN A 101 6.95 -9.22 -14.92
CA GLN A 101 7.67 -7.95 -14.77
C GLN A 101 7.49 -7.39 -13.36
N ALA A 102 6.28 -7.45 -12.79
CA ALA A 102 6.02 -7.01 -11.43
C ALA A 102 6.82 -7.83 -10.40
N TYR A 103 6.86 -9.15 -10.53
CA TYR A 103 7.67 -9.98 -9.62
C TYR A 103 9.18 -9.71 -9.75
N ALA A 104 9.67 -9.50 -10.95
CA ALA A 104 11.06 -9.11 -11.17
C ALA A 104 11.38 -7.74 -10.55
N GLU A 105 10.45 -6.79 -10.62
CA GLU A 105 10.61 -5.47 -10.00
C GLU A 105 10.53 -5.54 -8.48
N ILE A 106 9.66 -6.37 -7.91
CA ILE A 106 9.58 -6.65 -6.47
C ILE A 106 10.91 -7.24 -5.97
N ALA A 107 11.42 -8.26 -6.66
CA ALA A 107 12.69 -8.90 -6.29
C ALA A 107 13.85 -7.90 -6.32
N ARG A 108 13.92 -7.05 -7.34
CA ARG A 108 14.92 -5.98 -7.42
C ARG A 108 14.77 -4.97 -6.28
N ALA A 109 13.55 -4.50 -6.00
CA ALA A 109 13.29 -3.55 -4.92
C ALA A 109 13.73 -4.09 -3.56
N LEU A 110 13.38 -5.35 -3.27
CA LEU A 110 13.82 -6.03 -2.05
C LEU A 110 15.36 -6.24 -2.04
N GLY A 111 15.96 -6.59 -3.18
CA GLY A 111 17.42 -6.70 -3.33
C GLY A 111 18.14 -5.37 -3.09
N ASP A 112 17.53 -4.25 -3.46
CA ASP A 112 18.05 -2.89 -3.22
C ASP A 112 17.86 -2.42 -1.75
N GLY A 113 17.21 -3.23 -0.90
CA GLY A 113 16.98 -2.92 0.51
C GLY A 113 15.70 -2.15 0.78
N ASP A 114 14.80 -2.01 -0.19
CA ASP A 114 13.53 -1.29 -0.02
C ASP A 114 12.50 -2.08 0.79
N LEU A 115 11.54 -1.35 1.39
CA LEU A 115 10.31 -1.94 1.90
C LEU A 115 9.32 -2.10 0.74
N VAL A 116 8.70 -3.28 0.63
CA VAL A 116 7.61 -3.54 -0.31
C VAL A 116 6.35 -3.86 0.48
N CYS A 117 5.22 -3.24 0.13
CA CYS A 117 3.94 -3.52 0.76
C CYS A 117 3.00 -4.24 -0.21
N ILE A 118 2.46 -5.37 0.27
CA ILE A 118 1.46 -6.16 -0.43
C ILE A 118 0.19 -6.26 0.40
N PHE A 119 -0.96 -6.25 -0.28
CA PHE A 119 -2.24 -6.63 0.27
C PHE A 119 -2.52 -8.08 -0.16
N PRO A 120 -2.29 -9.10 0.71
CA PRO A 120 -2.34 -10.51 0.31
C PRO A 120 -3.70 -10.95 -0.21
N GLU A 121 -4.76 -10.27 0.18
CA GLU A 121 -6.14 -10.48 -0.28
C GLU A 121 -6.30 -10.19 -1.79
N GLY A 122 -5.42 -9.37 -2.36
CA GLY A 122 -5.43 -8.99 -3.77
C GLY A 122 -6.63 -8.15 -4.19
N GLY A 123 -7.26 -7.47 -3.24
CA GLY A 123 -8.36 -6.53 -3.44
C GLY A 123 -8.96 -6.05 -2.13
N ILE A 124 -9.73 -4.98 -2.20
CA ILE A 124 -10.43 -4.41 -1.04
C ILE A 124 -11.57 -5.36 -0.65
N THR A 125 -11.68 -5.68 0.64
CA THR A 125 -12.73 -6.54 1.18
C THR A 125 -14.14 -6.03 0.85
N TRP A 126 -15.05 -6.96 0.65
CA TRP A 126 -16.48 -6.70 0.42
C TRP A 126 -17.33 -6.84 1.69
N SER A 127 -16.82 -7.57 2.70
CA SER A 127 -17.53 -7.87 3.95
C SER A 127 -17.00 -7.12 5.16
N GLY A 128 -15.80 -6.52 5.05
CA GLY A 128 -15.06 -5.97 6.18
C GLY A 128 -14.17 -6.99 6.90
N GLU A 129 -14.34 -8.25 6.58
CA GLU A 129 -13.51 -9.35 7.08
C GLU A 129 -12.29 -9.56 6.19
N ILE A 130 -11.25 -10.18 6.74
CA ILE A 130 -10.05 -10.56 5.98
C ILE A 130 -10.43 -11.63 4.97
N MET A 131 -10.16 -11.37 3.70
CA MET A 131 -10.38 -12.34 2.64
C MET A 131 -9.24 -13.37 2.58
N PRO A 132 -9.47 -14.54 1.94
CA PRO A 132 -8.43 -15.55 1.73
C PRO A 132 -7.20 -14.94 1.03
N PHE A 133 -6.01 -15.25 1.54
CA PHE A 133 -4.76 -14.76 0.99
C PHE A 133 -4.43 -15.50 -0.31
N LYS A 134 -3.98 -14.75 -1.30
CA LYS A 134 -3.45 -15.28 -2.55
C LYS A 134 -1.99 -15.69 -2.39
N THR A 135 -1.50 -16.49 -3.32
CA THR A 135 -0.14 -17.04 -3.32
C THR A 135 0.97 -16.02 -3.60
N GLY A 136 0.64 -14.75 -3.77
CA GLY A 136 1.61 -13.70 -4.10
C GLY A 136 2.73 -13.56 -3.07
N VAL A 137 2.40 -13.62 -1.78
CA VAL A 137 3.41 -13.55 -0.70
C VAL A 137 4.38 -14.73 -0.79
N THR A 138 3.86 -15.95 -0.92
CA THR A 138 4.67 -17.18 -1.02
C THR A 138 5.61 -17.09 -2.20
N ARG A 139 5.11 -16.69 -3.38
CA ARG A 139 5.91 -16.55 -4.59
C ARG A 139 7.05 -15.53 -4.43
N ILE A 140 6.79 -14.39 -3.78
CA ILE A 140 7.83 -13.38 -3.50
C ILE A 140 8.92 -13.99 -2.62
N LEU A 141 8.54 -14.66 -1.53
CA LEU A 141 9.49 -15.22 -0.56
C LEU A 141 10.29 -16.41 -1.10
N GLU A 142 9.71 -17.20 -2.00
CA GLU A 142 10.43 -18.28 -2.71
C GLU A 142 11.56 -17.73 -3.58
N THR A 143 11.36 -16.56 -4.20
CA THR A 143 12.36 -15.92 -5.06
C THR A 143 13.31 -15.03 -4.29
N THR A 144 12.81 -14.32 -3.29
CA THR A 144 13.56 -13.31 -2.51
C THR A 144 13.20 -13.44 -1.03
N PRO A 145 13.88 -14.34 -0.28
CA PRO A 145 13.65 -14.51 1.14
C PRO A 145 13.99 -13.24 1.92
N VAL A 146 12.99 -12.62 2.55
CA VAL A 146 13.13 -11.42 3.39
C VAL A 146 12.20 -11.51 4.60
N PRO A 147 12.45 -10.74 5.67
CA PRO A 147 11.50 -10.64 6.78
C PRO A 147 10.12 -10.20 6.32
N VAL A 148 9.07 -10.84 6.85
CA VAL A 148 7.68 -10.45 6.63
C VAL A 148 7.15 -9.77 7.88
N ILE A 149 6.65 -8.55 7.73
CA ILE A 149 6.05 -7.78 8.81
C ILE A 149 4.52 -7.79 8.60
N PRO A 150 3.78 -8.57 9.37
CA PRO A 150 2.33 -8.55 9.31
C PRO A 150 1.79 -7.26 9.90
N MET A 151 0.85 -6.63 9.21
CA MET A 151 0.23 -5.37 9.61
C MET A 151 -1.29 -5.52 9.63
N ALA A 152 -1.95 -4.84 10.56
CA ALA A 152 -3.41 -4.84 10.67
C ALA A 152 -3.97 -3.41 10.70
N LEU A 153 -4.60 -3.00 9.60
CA LEU A 153 -5.25 -1.70 9.50
C LEU A 153 -6.71 -1.80 9.95
N ARG A 154 -7.11 -0.96 10.91
CA ARG A 154 -8.45 -0.94 11.51
C ARG A 154 -9.04 0.47 11.50
N GLY A 155 -10.38 0.54 11.43
CA GLY A 155 -11.14 1.80 11.53
C GLY A 155 -11.57 2.40 10.19
N LEU A 156 -11.19 1.83 9.05
CA LEU A 156 -11.53 2.36 7.72
C LEU A 156 -12.73 1.67 7.05
N TRP A 157 -13.23 0.53 7.57
CA TRP A 157 -14.35 -0.19 6.96
C TRP A 157 -15.62 0.65 6.80
N HIS A 158 -15.93 1.52 7.76
CA HIS A 158 -17.08 2.42 7.67
C HIS A 158 -16.74 3.79 7.09
N SER A 159 -15.59 3.94 6.40
CA SER A 159 -15.17 5.22 5.83
C SER A 159 -15.78 5.47 4.45
N PHE A 160 -15.72 6.71 4.00
CA PHE A 160 -16.07 7.10 2.64
C PHE A 160 -15.33 6.29 1.55
N PHE A 161 -14.11 5.86 1.85
CA PHE A 161 -13.22 5.15 0.93
C PHE A 161 -13.35 3.62 0.97
N SER A 162 -14.24 3.07 1.82
CA SER A 162 -14.51 1.62 1.88
C SER A 162 -15.61 1.20 0.90
N ARG A 163 -15.72 -0.11 0.70
CA ARG A 163 -16.80 -0.71 -0.13
C ARG A 163 -18.01 -1.17 0.68
N GLN A 164 -18.13 -0.74 1.93
CA GLN A 164 -19.30 -1.07 2.74
C GLN A 164 -20.58 -0.59 2.04
N ASP A 165 -21.54 -1.49 1.89
CA ASP A 165 -22.85 -1.25 1.27
C ASP A 165 -22.80 -0.66 -0.14
N GLY A 166 -21.76 -1.03 -0.94
CA GLY A 166 -21.68 -0.68 -2.34
C GLY A 166 -20.35 -0.05 -2.79
N PRO A 167 -20.36 0.65 -3.92
CA PRO A 167 -19.16 1.29 -4.44
C PRO A 167 -18.59 2.33 -3.46
N ALA A 168 -17.26 2.36 -3.33
CA ALA A 168 -16.60 3.38 -2.53
C ALA A 168 -16.79 4.79 -3.11
N MET A 169 -16.65 5.81 -2.27
CA MET A 169 -16.72 7.23 -2.63
C MET A 169 -18.09 7.69 -3.19
N THR A 170 -19.15 6.95 -2.91
CA THR A 170 -20.51 7.30 -3.32
C THR A 170 -21.35 7.88 -2.19
N ARG A 171 -20.98 7.65 -0.94
CA ARG A 171 -21.75 8.05 0.26
C ARG A 171 -21.03 9.13 1.05
N TRP A 172 -21.30 10.37 0.74
CA TRP A 172 -20.67 11.55 1.33
C TRP A 172 -20.89 11.68 2.85
N GLU A 173 -21.99 11.14 3.38
CA GLU A 173 -22.28 11.08 4.82
C GLU A 173 -21.25 10.28 5.63
N ARG A 174 -20.43 9.48 4.96
CA ARG A 174 -19.34 8.69 5.56
C ARG A 174 -18.00 9.42 5.61
N LEU A 175 -17.91 10.57 4.97
CA LEU A 175 -16.73 11.43 5.04
C LEU A 175 -16.70 12.10 6.44
N ARG A 176 -16.08 11.41 7.39
CA ARG A 176 -15.96 11.91 8.77
C ARG A 176 -14.51 12.26 9.06
N PRO A 177 -14.16 13.55 9.14
CA PRO A 177 -12.84 13.97 9.58
C PRO A 177 -12.57 13.50 11.01
N PHE A 178 -11.30 13.35 11.36
CA PHE A 178 -10.83 12.90 12.68
C PHE A 178 -11.29 11.50 13.10
N ARG A 179 -11.65 10.65 12.15
CA ARG A 179 -11.91 9.24 12.42
C ARG A 179 -10.62 8.58 12.98
N ALA A 180 -10.80 7.76 14.04
CA ALA A 180 -9.68 7.00 14.60
C ALA A 180 -9.32 5.83 13.65
N VAL A 181 -8.05 5.75 13.28
CA VAL A 181 -7.48 4.65 12.48
C VAL A 181 -6.28 4.10 13.24
N ARG A 182 -6.16 2.78 13.31
CA ARG A 182 -5.04 2.07 13.97
C ARG A 182 -4.30 1.22 12.94
N LEU A 183 -3.00 1.25 13.03
CA LEU A 183 -2.08 0.39 12.28
C LEU A 183 -1.10 -0.26 13.26
#